data_e6673f5dedccfe5c625609ba6a5e3e06
#
_entry.id   e6673f5dedccfe5c625609ba6a5e3e06
#
_cell.length_a   1.000
_cell.length_b   1.000
_cell.length_c   1.000
_cell.angle_alpha   90.00
_cell.angle_beta   90.00
_cell.angle_gamma   90.00
#
_symmetry.space_group_name_H-M   'P 1'
#
loop_
_entity.id
_entity.type
_entity.pdbx_description
1 polymer ?
#
loop_
_entity_poly.entity_id
_entity_poly.type
_entity_poly.pdbx_seq_one_letter_code
_entity_poly.pdbx_strand_id
1 'polypeptide(L)'
;MTDDILEVEHLTREFSVRGETVTAVDDVSFTVHRGEALGLVGESGSGKSTTARCVLRLIEPTRGTVRMNGVDITTLRRRALKDFRARAQMVFQDPYSSLDPRMRVREIIAEGIRIHRPRAKDSVVTDEIVELLEVVGLRPDHLDRLPAAFSGGERQRIGIARALAVNPELLVCDEPVASLDVSIQAQILNLFQELKATRGLTLLFIAHDLATVRHLCDRVAVMQQGAIREIGTREQLYTNPQDPYTQSLIAAVPEPNPIEERRKLTARRAAAAAKVAEGAA
;
A
#
# COMPACT_ATOMS: atom_id res chain seq x y z
N MET A 1 15.38 -4.49 -21.55
CA MET A 1 15.53 -3.60 -20.39
C MET A 1 14.25 -3.79 -19.60
N THR A 2 14.33 -4.25 -18.38
CA THR A 2 13.18 -4.37 -17.48
C THR A 2 12.64 -2.96 -17.23
N ASP A 3 11.32 -2.79 -17.38
CA ASP A 3 10.67 -1.47 -17.16
C ASP A 3 10.37 -1.29 -15.65
N ASP A 4 11.41 -1.48 -14.83
CA ASP A 4 11.31 -1.41 -13.38
C ASP A 4 11.30 0.05 -12.91
N ILE A 5 10.23 0.46 -12.26
CA ILE A 5 10.14 1.80 -11.65
C ILE A 5 10.80 1.82 -10.26
N LEU A 6 10.67 0.71 -9.52
CA LEU A 6 11.22 0.56 -8.17
C LEU A 6 12.01 -0.74 -8.06
N GLU A 7 13.23 -0.63 -7.55
CA GLU A 7 14.11 -1.74 -7.23
C GLU A 7 14.51 -1.64 -5.76
N VAL A 8 14.28 -2.69 -4.99
CA VAL A 8 14.66 -2.81 -3.58
C VAL A 8 15.61 -3.98 -3.46
N GLU A 9 16.82 -3.74 -2.94
CA GLU A 9 17.89 -4.74 -2.83
C GLU A 9 18.42 -4.80 -1.41
N HIS A 10 18.35 -5.98 -0.81
CA HIS A 10 18.90 -6.31 0.52
C HIS A 10 18.49 -5.32 1.61
N LEU A 11 17.24 -4.83 1.55
CA LEU A 11 16.70 -3.83 2.46
C LEU A 11 16.61 -4.41 3.86
N THR A 12 17.29 -3.77 4.82
CA THR A 12 17.23 -4.12 6.24
C THR A 12 16.93 -2.89 7.08
N ARG A 13 16.01 -3.01 8.04
CA ARG A 13 15.75 -1.98 9.03
C ARG A 13 15.71 -2.54 10.43
N GLU A 14 16.60 -2.05 11.25
CA GLU A 14 16.73 -2.36 12.67
C GLU A 14 16.30 -1.16 13.52
N PHE A 15 15.65 -1.43 14.64
CA PHE A 15 15.30 -0.42 15.66
C PHE A 15 15.92 -0.81 16.99
N SER A 16 16.40 0.19 17.73
CA SER A 16 16.82 0.00 19.12
C SER A 16 15.61 0.24 20.03
N VAL A 17 15.18 -0.79 20.74
CA VAL A 17 14.04 -0.74 21.67
C VAL A 17 14.53 -1.21 23.04
N ARG A 18 14.57 -0.31 24.02
CA ARG A 18 15.03 -0.61 25.41
C ARG A 18 16.42 -1.26 25.49
N GLY A 19 17.32 -0.93 24.57
CA GLY A 19 18.68 -1.47 24.51
C GLY A 19 18.82 -2.77 23.73
N GLU A 20 17.72 -3.36 23.25
CA GLU A 20 17.73 -4.51 22.35
C GLU A 20 17.54 -4.08 20.91
N THR A 21 18.14 -4.81 19.98
CA THR A 21 17.96 -4.59 18.53
C THR A 21 16.83 -5.45 18.01
N VAL A 22 15.81 -4.81 17.46
CA VAL A 22 14.68 -5.47 16.80
C VAL A 22 14.80 -5.25 15.30
N THR A 23 14.94 -6.32 14.53
CA THR A 23 14.98 -6.30 13.07
C THR A 23 13.55 -6.35 12.53
N ALA A 24 13.05 -5.21 12.03
CA ALA A 24 11.70 -5.11 11.50
C ALA A 24 11.60 -5.46 10.00
N VAL A 25 12.71 -5.28 9.26
CA VAL A 25 12.87 -5.66 7.85
C VAL A 25 14.23 -6.34 7.75
N ASP A 26 14.27 -7.54 7.21
CA ASP A 26 15.45 -8.39 7.15
C ASP A 26 15.69 -8.88 5.73
N ASP A 27 16.72 -8.32 5.07
CA ASP A 27 17.19 -8.72 3.75
C ASP A 27 16.10 -8.80 2.65
N VAL A 28 15.22 -7.79 2.61
CA VAL A 28 14.10 -7.76 1.67
C VAL A 28 14.55 -7.25 0.30
N SER A 29 14.24 -8.04 -0.75
CA SER A 29 14.53 -7.67 -2.15
C SER A 29 13.30 -7.92 -3.02
N PHE A 30 12.91 -6.93 -3.84
CA PHE A 30 11.83 -7.03 -4.83
C PHE A 30 11.90 -5.89 -5.84
N THR A 31 11.18 -6.06 -6.95
CA THR A 31 11.00 -5.03 -7.98
C THR A 31 9.52 -4.74 -8.20
N VAL A 32 9.20 -3.50 -8.61
CA VAL A 32 7.88 -3.10 -9.10
C VAL A 32 8.03 -2.59 -10.52
N HIS A 33 7.26 -3.16 -11.46
CA HIS A 33 7.27 -2.74 -12.85
C HIS A 33 6.37 -1.52 -13.06
N ARG A 34 6.65 -0.72 -14.07
CA ARG A 34 5.84 0.46 -14.39
C ARG A 34 4.40 0.06 -14.75
N GLY A 35 3.41 0.73 -14.16
CA GLY A 35 1.99 0.42 -14.33
C GLY A 35 1.52 -0.85 -13.62
N GLU A 36 2.42 -1.53 -12.88
CA GLU A 36 2.09 -2.70 -12.07
C GLU A 36 1.46 -2.30 -10.73
N ALA A 37 0.62 -3.17 -10.19
CA ALA A 37 0.26 -3.18 -8.79
C ALA A 37 0.92 -4.39 -8.11
N LEU A 38 1.97 -4.16 -7.31
CA LEU A 38 2.57 -5.17 -6.45
C LEU A 38 1.91 -5.15 -5.07
N GLY A 39 1.30 -6.27 -4.67
CA GLY A 39 0.79 -6.46 -3.32
C GLY A 39 1.90 -6.88 -2.34
N LEU A 40 1.97 -6.27 -1.17
CA LEU A 40 2.82 -6.73 -0.06
C LEU A 40 1.91 -7.18 1.09
N VAL A 41 1.83 -8.48 1.35
CA VAL A 41 0.89 -9.09 2.30
C VAL A 41 1.59 -9.85 3.41
N GLY A 42 0.92 -10.01 4.53
CA GLY A 42 1.41 -10.76 5.70
C GLY A 42 0.72 -10.31 6.98
N GLU A 43 0.93 -11.01 8.06
CA GLU A 43 0.36 -10.68 9.37
C GLU A 43 0.77 -9.31 9.90
N SER A 44 0.03 -8.80 10.89
CA SER A 44 0.43 -7.58 11.60
C SER A 44 1.82 -7.76 12.23
N GLY A 45 2.67 -6.74 12.09
CA GLY A 45 4.04 -6.81 12.60
C GLY A 45 5.03 -7.54 11.68
N SER A 46 4.64 -8.04 10.49
CA SER A 46 5.56 -8.71 9.57
C SER A 46 6.58 -7.79 8.88
N GLY A 47 6.52 -6.46 9.09
CA GLY A 47 7.48 -5.49 8.54
C GLY A 47 6.98 -4.69 7.33
N LYS A 48 5.78 -4.93 6.80
CA LYS A 48 5.21 -4.30 5.58
C LYS A 48 5.25 -2.76 5.59
N SER A 49 4.64 -2.15 6.62
CA SER A 49 4.59 -0.69 6.75
C SER A 49 5.99 -0.08 6.96
N THR A 50 6.89 -0.83 7.61
CA THR A 50 8.30 -0.41 7.74
C THR A 50 8.99 -0.43 6.38
N THR A 51 8.80 -1.48 5.59
CA THR A 51 9.30 -1.59 4.21
C THR A 51 8.79 -0.43 3.35
N ALA A 52 7.47 -0.14 3.38
CA ALA A 52 6.88 0.99 2.67
C ALA A 52 7.51 2.33 3.02
N ARG A 53 7.71 2.57 4.33
CA ARG A 53 8.32 3.83 4.81
C ARG A 53 9.79 3.92 4.45
N CYS A 54 10.53 2.82 4.39
CA CYS A 54 11.90 2.79 3.88
C CYS A 54 11.94 3.06 2.38
N VAL A 55 11.05 2.46 1.58
CA VAL A 55 10.91 2.70 0.13
C VAL A 55 10.68 4.17 -0.18
N LEU A 56 9.89 4.88 0.62
CA LEU A 56 9.65 6.33 0.47
C LEU A 56 10.67 7.19 1.22
N ARG A 57 11.66 6.56 1.85
CA ARG A 57 12.63 7.23 2.70
C ARG A 57 11.99 8.21 3.71
N LEU A 58 10.87 7.76 4.29
CA LEU A 58 10.29 8.34 5.50
C LEU A 58 11.02 7.82 6.74
N ILE A 59 11.59 6.61 6.63
CA ILE A 59 12.52 6.00 7.57
C ILE A 59 13.78 5.62 6.78
N GLU A 60 14.96 5.94 7.30
CA GLU A 60 16.21 5.54 6.67
C GLU A 60 16.46 4.04 6.88
N PRO A 61 16.78 3.26 5.85
CA PRO A 61 17.17 1.87 6.02
C PRO A 61 18.49 1.76 6.80
N THR A 62 18.67 0.64 7.51
CA THR A 62 19.95 0.34 8.18
C THR A 62 20.98 -0.16 7.16
N ARG A 63 20.52 -0.98 6.20
CA ARG A 63 21.31 -1.53 5.09
C ARG A 63 20.44 -1.69 3.85
N GLY A 64 21.08 -1.95 2.71
CA GLY A 64 20.42 -2.16 1.44
C GLY A 64 20.24 -0.90 0.63
N THR A 65 19.68 -1.06 -0.56
CA THR A 65 19.53 0.00 -1.56
C THR A 65 18.08 0.03 -2.05
N VAL A 66 17.57 1.23 -2.27
CA VAL A 66 16.28 1.45 -2.93
C VAL A 66 16.53 2.36 -4.12
N ARG A 67 16.18 1.91 -5.34
CA ARG A 67 16.28 2.73 -6.55
C ARG A 67 14.91 3.00 -7.12
N MET A 68 14.69 4.24 -7.55
CA MET A 68 13.51 4.62 -8.32
C MET A 68 13.96 5.17 -9.67
N ASN A 69 13.48 4.56 -10.76
CA ASN A 69 13.95 4.85 -12.12
C ASN A 69 15.48 4.82 -12.24
N GLY A 70 16.12 3.81 -11.64
CA GLY A 70 17.57 3.63 -11.62
C GLY A 70 18.34 4.58 -10.68
N VAL A 71 17.69 5.53 -10.01
CA VAL A 71 18.33 6.47 -9.08
C VAL A 71 18.25 5.94 -7.66
N ASP A 72 19.39 5.75 -7.01
CA ASP A 72 19.47 5.37 -5.60
C ASP A 72 18.92 6.49 -4.70
N ILE A 73 17.76 6.24 -4.11
CA ILE A 73 17.07 7.20 -3.26
C ILE A 73 17.65 7.25 -1.82
N THR A 74 18.40 6.24 -1.42
CA THR A 74 18.98 6.16 -0.06
C THR A 74 20.06 7.22 0.15
N THR A 75 20.69 7.68 -0.92
CA THR A 75 21.75 8.69 -0.91
C THR A 75 21.26 10.12 -1.16
N LEU A 76 20.01 10.31 -1.60
CA LEU A 76 19.46 11.61 -1.97
C LEU A 76 19.39 12.56 -0.77
N ARG A 77 19.63 13.86 -1.01
CA ARG A 77 19.56 14.90 0.01
C ARG A 77 18.80 16.13 -0.48
N ARG A 78 18.18 16.86 0.46
CA ARG A 78 17.57 18.18 0.23
C ARG A 78 16.67 18.20 -1.03
N ARG A 79 17.09 18.95 -2.07
CA ARG A 79 16.31 19.16 -3.29
C ARG A 79 16.01 17.85 -4.03
N ALA A 80 17.01 17.00 -4.23
CA ALA A 80 16.80 15.72 -4.93
C ALA A 80 15.82 14.80 -4.17
N LEU A 81 15.85 14.80 -2.82
CA LEU A 81 14.86 14.08 -2.02
C LEU A 81 13.48 14.71 -2.13
N LYS A 82 13.37 16.03 -2.22
CA LYS A 82 12.09 16.72 -2.47
C LYS A 82 11.52 16.34 -3.83
N ASP A 83 12.34 16.34 -4.88
CA ASP A 83 11.93 15.98 -6.23
C ASP A 83 11.49 14.49 -6.32
N PHE A 84 12.21 13.59 -5.62
CA PHE A 84 11.77 12.20 -5.46
C PHE A 84 10.39 12.10 -4.79
N ARG A 85 10.17 12.84 -3.70
CA ARG A 85 8.89 12.84 -2.97
C ARG A 85 7.71 13.38 -3.78
N ALA A 86 7.93 14.18 -4.83
CA ALA A 86 6.87 14.52 -5.77
C ALA A 86 6.45 13.34 -6.65
N ARG A 87 7.39 12.44 -6.96
CA ARG A 87 7.18 11.30 -7.88
C ARG A 87 6.71 10.04 -7.17
N ALA A 88 6.94 9.93 -5.86
CA ALA A 88 6.52 8.80 -5.02
C ALA A 88 5.76 9.32 -3.80
N GLN A 89 4.50 8.93 -3.67
CA GLN A 89 3.58 9.40 -2.64
C GLN A 89 3.03 8.26 -1.80
N MET A 90 2.47 8.58 -0.63
CA MET A 90 1.89 7.61 0.29
C MET A 90 0.42 7.90 0.58
N VAL A 91 -0.39 6.84 0.53
CA VAL A 91 -1.73 6.81 1.13
C VAL A 91 -1.63 6.04 2.44
N PHE A 92 -2.00 6.68 3.53
CA PHE A 92 -1.87 6.15 4.88
C PHE A 92 -3.06 5.29 5.29
N GLN A 93 -2.83 4.40 6.26
CA GLN A 93 -3.78 3.44 6.79
C GLN A 93 -4.98 4.10 7.49
N ASP A 94 -4.72 5.14 8.30
CA ASP A 94 -5.77 5.80 9.08
C ASP A 94 -6.15 7.14 8.43
N PRO A 95 -7.36 7.23 7.84
CA PRO A 95 -7.83 8.46 7.22
C PRO A 95 -8.13 9.56 8.26
N TYR A 96 -8.27 9.21 9.54
CA TYR A 96 -8.55 10.21 10.60
C TYR A 96 -7.30 10.94 11.04
N SER A 97 -6.19 10.22 11.25
CA SER A 97 -4.93 10.83 11.70
C SER A 97 -4.09 11.40 10.54
N SER A 98 -4.40 11.01 9.30
CA SER A 98 -3.64 11.45 8.12
C SER A 98 -3.99 12.85 7.62
N LEU A 99 -5.14 13.43 8.02
CA LEU A 99 -5.60 14.74 7.61
C LEU A 99 -5.60 15.71 8.82
N ASP A 100 -5.03 16.92 8.67
CA ASP A 100 -5.13 17.93 9.73
C ASP A 100 -6.61 18.36 9.86
N PRO A 101 -7.27 18.14 11.02
CA PRO A 101 -8.69 18.42 11.18
C PRO A 101 -9.04 19.92 11.13
N ARG A 102 -8.03 20.81 11.19
CA ARG A 102 -8.19 22.26 11.15
C ARG A 102 -8.07 22.84 9.74
N MET A 103 -7.55 22.04 8.78
CA MET A 103 -7.40 22.46 7.40
C MET A 103 -8.64 22.07 6.58
N ARG A 104 -9.05 22.95 5.66
CA ARG A 104 -10.10 22.63 4.68
C ARG A 104 -9.57 21.66 3.63
N VAL A 105 -10.46 20.94 2.97
CA VAL A 105 -10.10 19.98 1.91
C VAL A 105 -9.20 20.62 0.86
N ARG A 106 -9.51 21.85 0.41
CA ARG A 106 -8.67 22.60 -0.53
C ARG A 106 -7.23 22.79 -0.05
N GLU A 107 -7.06 23.08 1.24
CA GLU A 107 -5.74 23.36 1.83
C GLU A 107 -4.92 22.07 1.94
N ILE A 108 -5.58 20.98 2.33
CA ILE A 108 -4.97 19.64 2.44
C ILE A 108 -4.43 19.17 1.07
N ILE A 109 -5.25 19.32 0.01
CA ILE A 109 -4.84 18.87 -1.33
C ILE A 109 -3.83 19.86 -1.95
N ALA A 110 -4.01 21.17 -1.73
CA ALA A 110 -3.09 22.20 -2.24
C ALA A 110 -1.69 22.12 -1.65
N GLU A 111 -1.52 21.56 -0.43
CA GLU A 111 -0.24 21.56 0.28
C GLU A 111 0.88 20.96 -0.58
N GLY A 112 0.67 19.77 -1.13
CA GLY A 112 1.63 19.11 -2.03
C GLY A 112 1.93 19.94 -3.27
N ILE A 113 0.89 20.51 -3.91
CA ILE A 113 1.03 21.37 -5.08
C ILE A 113 1.90 22.59 -4.75
N ARG A 114 1.61 23.27 -3.67
CA ARG A 114 2.32 24.50 -3.26
C ARG A 114 3.77 24.25 -2.86
N ILE A 115 4.05 23.10 -2.23
CA ILE A 115 5.42 22.69 -1.91
C ILE A 115 6.26 22.54 -3.18
N HIS A 116 5.72 21.91 -4.23
CA HIS A 116 6.46 21.61 -5.45
C HIS A 116 6.34 22.70 -6.54
N ARG A 117 5.23 23.44 -6.55
CA ARG A 117 4.93 24.53 -7.49
C ARG A 117 4.55 25.84 -6.76
N PRO A 118 5.47 26.46 -5.99
CA PRO A 118 5.13 27.60 -5.10
C PRO A 118 4.69 28.85 -5.84
N ARG A 119 4.86 28.90 -7.18
CA ARG A 119 4.46 30.04 -8.02
C ARG A 119 3.17 29.74 -8.83
N ALA A 120 2.52 28.60 -8.61
CA ALA A 120 1.25 28.29 -9.28
C ALA A 120 0.18 29.29 -8.84
N LYS A 121 -0.60 29.79 -9.80
CA LYS A 121 -1.71 30.74 -9.52
C LYS A 121 -2.82 30.01 -8.75
N ASP A 122 -3.45 30.68 -7.80
CA ASP A 122 -4.51 30.09 -6.95
C ASP A 122 -5.69 29.55 -7.78
N SER A 123 -6.07 30.21 -8.86
CA SER A 123 -7.13 29.71 -9.76
C SER A 123 -6.78 28.37 -10.36
N VAL A 124 -5.54 28.22 -10.90
CA VAL A 124 -5.07 26.98 -11.51
C VAL A 124 -5.02 25.85 -10.46
N VAL A 125 -4.52 26.16 -9.26
CA VAL A 125 -4.50 25.17 -8.16
C VAL A 125 -5.92 24.75 -7.77
N THR A 126 -6.88 25.71 -7.76
CA THR A 126 -8.27 25.38 -7.43
C THR A 126 -8.91 24.50 -8.47
N ASP A 127 -8.70 24.78 -9.78
CA ASP A 127 -9.22 23.97 -10.86
C ASP A 127 -8.66 22.55 -10.82
N GLU A 128 -7.35 22.39 -10.60
CA GLU A 128 -6.72 21.06 -10.41
C GLU A 128 -7.29 20.29 -9.21
N ILE A 129 -7.61 20.98 -8.11
CA ILE A 129 -8.20 20.32 -6.93
C ILE A 129 -9.63 19.86 -7.23
N VAL A 130 -10.41 20.66 -7.98
CA VAL A 130 -11.76 20.27 -8.41
C VAL A 130 -11.70 19.01 -9.26
N GLU A 131 -10.82 18.94 -10.25
CA GLU A 131 -10.60 17.74 -11.06
C GLU A 131 -10.20 16.52 -10.21
N LEU A 132 -9.32 16.72 -9.23
CA LEU A 132 -8.90 15.64 -8.33
C LEU A 132 -10.04 15.14 -7.45
N LEU A 133 -10.92 16.04 -6.97
CA LEU A 133 -12.11 15.63 -6.20
C LEU A 133 -13.05 14.79 -7.06
N GLU A 134 -13.30 15.18 -8.31
CA GLU A 134 -14.12 14.41 -9.23
C GLU A 134 -13.52 13.04 -9.51
N VAL A 135 -12.20 12.97 -9.75
CA VAL A 135 -11.45 11.72 -9.96
C VAL A 135 -11.62 10.74 -8.80
N VAL A 136 -11.66 11.23 -7.57
CA VAL A 136 -11.87 10.35 -6.40
C VAL A 136 -13.36 10.19 -6.02
N GLY A 137 -14.29 10.69 -6.86
CA GLY A 137 -15.74 10.59 -6.65
C GLY A 137 -16.27 11.49 -5.54
N LEU A 138 -15.63 12.63 -5.31
CA LEU A 138 -16.10 13.68 -4.41
C LEU A 138 -16.62 14.88 -5.21
N ARG A 139 -17.46 15.72 -4.57
CA ARG A 139 -18.09 16.85 -5.23
C ARG A 139 -17.26 18.12 -5.07
N PRO A 140 -17.31 19.07 -6.02
CA PRO A 140 -16.63 20.36 -5.91
C PRO A 140 -17.01 21.19 -4.67
N ASP A 141 -18.27 21.11 -4.21
CA ASP A 141 -18.72 21.82 -3.01
C ASP A 141 -18.10 21.31 -1.69
N HIS A 142 -17.31 20.23 -1.76
CA HIS A 142 -16.54 19.70 -0.63
C HIS A 142 -15.26 20.51 -0.33
N LEU A 143 -14.80 21.36 -1.25
CA LEU A 143 -13.56 22.14 -1.14
C LEU A 143 -13.41 22.91 0.18
N ASP A 144 -14.47 23.53 0.64
CA ASP A 144 -14.44 24.43 1.82
C ASP A 144 -14.79 23.74 3.12
N ARG A 145 -15.08 22.44 3.09
CA ARG A 145 -15.42 21.66 4.27
C ARG A 145 -14.18 21.22 5.03
N LEU A 146 -14.35 21.02 6.34
CA LEU A 146 -13.33 20.44 7.21
C LEU A 146 -13.44 18.90 7.19
N PRO A 147 -12.36 18.15 7.46
CA PRO A 147 -12.38 16.68 7.51
C PRO A 147 -13.45 16.08 8.43
N ALA A 148 -13.80 16.78 9.51
CA ALA A 148 -14.83 16.34 10.45
C ALA A 148 -16.23 16.15 9.82
N ALA A 149 -16.50 16.82 8.68
CA ALA A 149 -17.78 16.73 7.97
C ALA A 149 -17.90 15.49 7.04
N PHE A 150 -16.89 14.62 7.00
CA PHE A 150 -16.80 13.49 6.06
C PHE A 150 -16.79 12.14 6.78
N SER A 151 -17.37 11.14 6.14
CA SER A 151 -17.24 9.73 6.52
C SER A 151 -15.82 9.23 6.40
N GLY A 152 -15.49 8.06 6.96
CA GLY A 152 -14.18 7.45 6.84
C GLY A 152 -13.76 7.19 5.38
N GLY A 153 -14.68 6.69 4.56
CA GLY A 153 -14.43 6.46 3.14
C GLY A 153 -14.20 7.76 2.35
N GLU A 154 -14.95 8.82 2.63
CA GLU A 154 -14.72 10.12 2.00
C GLU A 154 -13.39 10.75 2.43
N ARG A 155 -13.00 10.62 3.71
CA ARG A 155 -11.67 11.05 4.19
C ARG A 155 -10.56 10.28 3.48
N GLN A 156 -10.74 8.97 3.27
CA GLN A 156 -9.78 8.18 2.50
C GLN A 156 -9.66 8.69 1.06
N ARG A 157 -10.77 9.04 0.41
CA ARG A 157 -10.77 9.65 -0.92
C ARG A 157 -10.05 11.00 -0.93
N ILE A 158 -10.19 11.83 0.09
CA ILE A 158 -9.43 13.08 0.26
C ILE A 158 -7.93 12.77 0.39
N GLY A 159 -7.55 11.75 1.17
CA GLY A 159 -6.17 11.29 1.31
C GLY A 159 -5.56 10.82 -0.01
N ILE A 160 -6.35 10.09 -0.83
CA ILE A 160 -5.95 9.67 -2.18
C ILE A 160 -5.79 10.90 -3.10
N ALA A 161 -6.74 11.84 -3.09
CA ALA A 161 -6.66 13.08 -3.88
C ALA A 161 -5.41 13.90 -3.52
N ARG A 162 -5.09 14.02 -2.23
CA ARG A 162 -3.86 14.67 -1.74
C ARG A 162 -2.61 14.00 -2.29
N ALA A 163 -2.56 12.68 -2.28
CA ALA A 163 -1.41 11.93 -2.80
C ALA A 163 -1.28 12.10 -4.33
N LEU A 164 -2.39 12.17 -5.06
CA LEU A 164 -2.41 12.39 -6.51
C LEU A 164 -2.08 13.83 -6.93
N ALA A 165 -2.16 14.79 -6.03
CA ALA A 165 -2.04 16.23 -6.32
C ALA A 165 -0.71 16.66 -6.94
N VAL A 166 0.34 15.87 -6.77
CA VAL A 166 1.67 16.09 -7.35
C VAL A 166 1.93 15.22 -8.59
N ASN A 167 0.92 14.49 -9.06
CA ASN A 167 0.99 13.56 -10.20
C ASN A 167 2.12 12.52 -10.05
N PRO A 168 2.08 11.68 -9.00
CA PRO A 168 3.13 10.71 -8.71
C PRO A 168 3.19 9.59 -9.77
N GLU A 169 4.39 9.02 -9.96
CA GLU A 169 4.60 7.82 -10.77
C GLU A 169 4.38 6.54 -9.95
N LEU A 170 4.68 6.60 -8.65
CA LEU A 170 4.52 5.50 -7.69
C LEU A 170 3.63 5.94 -6.52
N LEU A 171 2.62 5.15 -6.22
CA LEU A 171 1.78 5.33 -5.05
C LEU A 171 1.94 4.14 -4.11
N VAL A 172 2.44 4.39 -2.90
CA VAL A 172 2.56 3.40 -1.85
C VAL A 172 1.33 3.50 -0.96
N CYS A 173 0.53 2.45 -0.89
CA CYS A 173 -0.72 2.40 -0.14
C CYS A 173 -0.53 1.51 1.09
N ASP A 174 -0.42 2.09 2.28
CA ASP A 174 -0.25 1.36 3.54
C ASP A 174 -1.62 1.04 4.14
N GLU A 175 -2.12 -0.17 3.90
CA GLU A 175 -3.42 -0.68 4.36
C GLU A 175 -4.59 0.32 4.15
N PRO A 176 -4.80 0.88 2.94
CA PRO A 176 -5.67 2.03 2.72
C PRO A 176 -7.16 1.75 2.90
N VAL A 177 -7.53 0.49 3.15
CA VAL A 177 -8.93 0.06 3.30
C VAL A 177 -9.20 -0.66 4.63
N ALA A 178 -8.20 -0.89 5.48
CA ALA A 178 -8.32 -1.74 6.66
C ALA A 178 -9.34 -1.25 7.71
N SER A 179 -9.55 0.06 7.80
CA SER A 179 -10.47 0.68 8.77
C SER A 179 -11.87 0.97 8.22
N LEU A 180 -12.16 0.53 7.00
CA LEU A 180 -13.41 0.82 6.28
C LEU A 180 -14.34 -0.40 6.26
N ASP A 181 -15.64 -0.16 6.13
CA ASP A 181 -16.60 -1.25 5.89
C ASP A 181 -16.42 -1.88 4.50
N VAL A 182 -16.88 -3.14 4.34
CA VAL A 182 -16.66 -3.95 3.13
C VAL A 182 -17.13 -3.27 1.85
N SER A 183 -18.25 -2.53 1.91
CA SER A 183 -18.81 -1.86 0.73
C SER A 183 -17.94 -0.69 0.29
N ILE A 184 -17.43 0.07 1.23
CA ILE A 184 -16.52 1.20 0.97
C ILE A 184 -15.14 0.68 0.55
N GLN A 185 -14.65 -0.42 1.14
CA GLN A 185 -13.42 -1.09 0.70
C GLN A 185 -13.47 -1.40 -0.80
N ALA A 186 -14.57 -2.05 -1.26
CA ALA A 186 -14.74 -2.38 -2.69
C ALA A 186 -14.70 -1.13 -3.58
N GLN A 187 -15.34 -0.03 -3.15
CA GLN A 187 -15.32 1.24 -3.90
C GLN A 187 -13.92 1.83 -3.99
N ILE A 188 -13.14 1.80 -2.91
CA ILE A 188 -11.75 2.31 -2.91
C ILE A 188 -10.84 1.43 -3.77
N LEU A 189 -11.01 0.10 -3.74
CA LEU A 189 -10.25 -0.82 -4.61
C LEU A 189 -10.55 -0.57 -6.09
N ASN A 190 -11.84 -0.37 -6.45
CA ASN A 190 -12.24 -0.02 -7.81
C ASN A 190 -11.63 1.32 -8.25
N LEU A 191 -11.58 2.34 -7.36
CA LEU A 191 -10.91 3.60 -7.63
C LEU A 191 -9.42 3.38 -7.94
N PHE A 192 -8.70 2.55 -7.18
CA PHE A 192 -7.29 2.25 -7.49
C PHE A 192 -7.13 1.51 -8.83
N GLN A 193 -8.04 0.60 -9.20
CA GLN A 193 -8.04 -0.06 -10.51
C GLN A 193 -8.24 0.96 -11.64
N GLU A 194 -9.19 1.88 -11.49
CA GLU A 194 -9.44 2.94 -12.46
C GLU A 194 -8.24 3.88 -12.61
N LEU A 195 -7.64 4.32 -11.51
CA LEU A 195 -6.43 5.16 -11.51
C LEU A 195 -5.25 4.45 -12.19
N LYS A 196 -5.07 3.15 -11.94
CA LYS A 196 -4.06 2.33 -12.62
C LYS A 196 -4.31 2.30 -14.13
N ALA A 197 -5.55 2.02 -14.55
CA ALA A 197 -5.90 1.89 -15.97
C ALA A 197 -5.85 3.22 -16.73
N THR A 198 -6.34 4.31 -16.13
CA THR A 198 -6.50 5.61 -16.81
C THR A 198 -5.26 6.49 -16.73
N ARG A 199 -4.48 6.40 -15.65
CA ARG A 199 -3.29 7.23 -15.40
C ARG A 199 -1.96 6.49 -15.51
N GLY A 200 -1.97 5.18 -15.78
CA GLY A 200 -0.76 4.35 -15.79
C GLY A 200 -0.03 4.32 -14.44
N LEU A 201 -0.78 4.50 -13.34
CA LEU A 201 -0.21 4.61 -11.99
C LEU A 201 0.37 3.29 -11.54
N THR A 202 1.60 3.32 -11.02
CA THR A 202 2.23 2.17 -10.39
C THR A 202 1.90 2.13 -8.90
N LEU A 203 1.59 0.94 -8.37
CA LEU A 203 1.17 0.77 -7.00
C LEU A 203 2.07 -0.21 -6.23
N LEU A 204 2.49 0.16 -5.03
CA LEU A 204 2.92 -0.78 -4.00
C LEU A 204 1.81 -0.81 -2.94
N PHE A 205 1.03 -1.88 -2.93
CA PHE A 205 -0.20 -1.99 -2.15
C PHE A 205 -0.02 -2.94 -0.97
N ILE A 206 -0.03 -2.39 0.25
CA ILE A 206 0.11 -3.16 1.47
C ILE A 206 -1.27 -3.54 1.99
N ALA A 207 -1.45 -4.82 2.31
CA ALA A 207 -2.65 -5.33 2.94
C ALA A 207 -2.30 -6.40 4.00
N HIS A 208 -3.20 -6.59 4.94
CA HIS A 208 -3.06 -7.67 5.93
C HIS A 208 -3.69 -8.97 5.46
N ASP A 209 -4.52 -8.94 4.41
CA ASP A 209 -5.21 -10.11 3.86
C ASP A 209 -5.01 -10.25 2.35
N LEU A 210 -5.02 -11.50 1.90
CA LEU A 210 -4.88 -11.85 0.50
C LEU A 210 -6.17 -11.55 -0.32
N ALA A 211 -7.35 -11.50 0.31
CA ALA A 211 -8.60 -11.24 -0.42
C ALA A 211 -8.58 -9.83 -1.05
N THR A 212 -8.08 -8.85 -0.29
CA THR A 212 -7.96 -7.46 -0.75
C THR A 212 -7.03 -7.34 -1.97
N VAL A 213 -5.87 -8.00 -1.97
CA VAL A 213 -4.89 -7.87 -3.08
C VAL A 213 -5.28 -8.68 -4.31
N ARG A 214 -6.13 -9.71 -4.16
CA ARG A 214 -6.58 -10.55 -5.27
C ARG A 214 -7.26 -9.77 -6.39
N HIS A 215 -7.95 -8.68 -6.06
CA HIS A 215 -8.70 -7.89 -7.04
C HIS A 215 -7.86 -6.82 -7.72
N LEU A 216 -6.82 -6.30 -7.06
CA LEU A 216 -6.07 -5.12 -7.51
C LEU A 216 -4.69 -5.49 -8.07
N CYS A 217 -3.98 -6.42 -7.42
CA CYS A 217 -2.56 -6.63 -7.66
C CYS A 217 -2.30 -7.64 -8.78
N ASP A 218 -1.26 -7.40 -9.57
CA ASP A 218 -0.77 -8.27 -10.63
C ASP A 218 0.17 -9.34 -10.08
N ARG A 219 1.06 -8.92 -9.18
CA ARG A 219 1.99 -9.77 -8.42
C ARG A 219 1.79 -9.53 -6.93
N VAL A 220 2.18 -10.49 -6.12
CA VAL A 220 2.10 -10.41 -4.67
C VAL A 220 3.40 -10.91 -4.06
N ALA A 221 3.92 -10.20 -3.08
CA ALA A 221 5.01 -10.59 -2.19
C ALA A 221 4.42 -10.90 -0.81
N VAL A 222 4.67 -12.10 -0.31
CA VAL A 222 4.23 -12.56 1.01
C VAL A 222 5.36 -12.34 2.01
N MET A 223 5.09 -11.58 3.07
CA MET A 223 6.09 -11.18 4.06
C MET A 223 5.76 -11.77 5.44
N GLN A 224 6.76 -12.38 6.08
CA GLN A 224 6.68 -12.92 7.43
C GLN A 224 7.94 -12.59 8.21
N GLN A 225 7.81 -12.10 9.45
CA GLN A 225 8.93 -11.85 10.37
C GLN A 225 10.08 -11.04 9.74
N GLY A 226 9.75 -9.99 9.01
CA GLY A 226 10.72 -9.10 8.37
C GLY A 226 11.22 -9.53 7.00
N ALA A 227 10.98 -10.77 6.55
CA ALA A 227 11.49 -11.31 5.30
C ALA A 227 10.38 -11.65 4.30
N ILE A 228 10.70 -11.57 2.99
CA ILE A 228 9.83 -12.10 1.94
C ILE A 228 9.97 -13.62 1.89
N ARG A 229 8.85 -14.33 2.02
CA ARG A 229 8.76 -15.79 1.95
C ARG A 229 8.53 -16.28 0.54
N GLU A 230 7.67 -15.57 -0.19
CA GLU A 230 7.32 -15.92 -1.56
C GLU A 230 6.93 -14.66 -2.33
N ILE A 231 7.29 -14.61 -3.61
CA ILE A 231 6.86 -13.57 -4.54
C ILE A 231 6.52 -14.21 -5.89
N GLY A 232 5.39 -13.85 -6.46
CA GLY A 232 4.96 -14.40 -7.73
C GLY A 232 3.77 -13.64 -8.32
N THR A 233 3.32 -14.09 -9.50
CA THR A 233 2.08 -13.56 -10.06
C THR A 233 0.92 -13.93 -9.15
N ARG A 234 -0.13 -13.12 -9.19
CA ARG A 234 -1.38 -13.40 -8.45
C ARG A 234 -1.85 -14.84 -8.72
N GLU A 235 -1.90 -15.24 -9.99
CA GLU A 235 -2.36 -16.58 -10.35
C GLU A 235 -1.51 -17.69 -9.73
N GLN A 236 -0.19 -17.60 -9.82
CA GLN A 236 0.73 -18.57 -9.24
C GLN A 236 0.52 -18.73 -7.74
N LEU A 237 0.49 -17.64 -6.99
CA LEU A 237 0.33 -17.69 -5.54
C LEU A 237 -1.01 -18.28 -5.10
N TYR A 238 -2.12 -18.00 -5.81
CA TYR A 238 -3.42 -18.53 -5.41
C TYR A 238 -3.67 -19.97 -5.87
N THR A 239 -3.03 -20.43 -6.96
CA THR A 239 -3.24 -21.78 -7.50
C THR A 239 -2.19 -22.78 -7.05
N ASN A 240 -0.94 -22.36 -6.87
CA ASN A 240 0.20 -23.24 -6.56
C ASN A 240 1.23 -22.55 -5.65
N PRO A 241 0.86 -22.14 -4.42
CA PRO A 241 1.79 -21.54 -3.48
C PRO A 241 2.86 -22.56 -3.05
N GLN A 242 4.12 -22.13 -3.03
CA GLN A 242 5.26 -23.00 -2.72
C GLN A 242 5.63 -22.95 -1.23
N ASP A 243 5.56 -21.77 -0.63
CA ASP A 243 5.92 -21.58 0.78
C ASP A 243 4.79 -22.03 1.72
N PRO A 244 5.07 -22.82 2.79
CA PRO A 244 4.06 -23.28 3.73
C PRO A 244 3.28 -22.16 4.42
N TYR A 245 3.92 -21.02 4.68
CA TYR A 245 3.24 -19.88 5.27
C TYR A 245 2.26 -19.25 4.27
N THR A 246 2.65 -19.11 3.01
CA THR A 246 1.76 -18.66 1.91
C THR A 246 0.56 -19.58 1.79
N GLN A 247 0.76 -20.91 1.83
CA GLN A 247 -0.31 -21.89 1.81
C GLN A 247 -1.29 -21.69 2.97
N SER A 248 -0.77 -21.45 4.17
CA SER A 248 -1.60 -21.21 5.35
C SER A 248 -2.42 -19.92 5.26
N LEU A 249 -1.83 -18.85 4.72
CA LEU A 249 -2.52 -17.58 4.49
C LEU A 249 -3.65 -17.71 3.46
N ILE A 250 -3.39 -18.37 2.34
CA ILE A 250 -4.41 -18.61 1.29
C ILE A 250 -5.52 -19.51 1.83
N ALA A 251 -5.13 -20.55 2.57
CA ALA A 251 -6.12 -21.40 3.24
C ALA A 251 -7.03 -20.59 4.18
N ALA A 252 -6.57 -19.50 4.78
CA ALA A 252 -7.35 -18.65 5.67
C ALA A 252 -8.34 -17.72 4.95
N VAL A 253 -8.16 -17.46 3.64
CA VAL A 253 -9.08 -16.62 2.86
C VAL A 253 -10.44 -17.30 2.73
N PRO A 254 -11.56 -16.64 3.13
CA PRO A 254 -12.89 -17.19 2.94
C PRO A 254 -13.25 -17.33 1.45
N GLU A 255 -13.89 -18.43 1.10
CA GLU A 255 -14.42 -18.62 -0.26
C GLU A 255 -15.78 -17.93 -0.40
N PRO A 256 -16.00 -17.14 -1.46
CA PRO A 256 -17.30 -16.50 -1.70
C PRO A 256 -18.45 -17.49 -1.90
N ASN A 257 -18.13 -18.72 -2.35
CA ASN A 257 -19.11 -19.79 -2.54
C ASN A 257 -19.34 -20.53 -1.21
N PRO A 258 -20.57 -20.48 -0.62
CA PRO A 258 -20.84 -21.11 0.67
C PRO A 258 -20.66 -22.64 0.66
N ILE A 259 -20.83 -23.30 -0.50
CA ILE A 259 -20.67 -24.74 -0.64
C ILE A 259 -19.18 -25.11 -0.59
N GLU A 260 -18.35 -24.36 -1.31
CA GLU A 260 -16.89 -24.54 -1.30
C GLU A 260 -16.28 -24.19 0.04
N GLU A 261 -16.75 -23.11 0.68
CA GLU A 261 -16.32 -22.73 2.03
C GLU A 261 -16.62 -23.84 3.04
N ARG A 262 -17.81 -24.47 3.01
CA ARG A 262 -18.13 -25.61 3.87
C ARG A 262 -17.21 -26.81 3.62
N ARG A 263 -16.88 -27.11 2.37
CA ARG A 263 -15.91 -28.19 2.02
C ARG A 263 -14.53 -27.87 2.57
N LYS A 264 -14.07 -26.64 2.42
CA LYS A 264 -12.78 -26.14 2.92
C LYS A 264 -12.69 -26.22 4.46
N LEU A 265 -13.75 -25.79 5.15
CA LEU A 265 -13.85 -25.88 6.60
C LEU A 265 -13.85 -27.34 7.10
N THR A 266 -14.52 -28.24 6.42
CA THR A 266 -14.55 -29.66 6.77
C THR A 266 -13.18 -30.30 6.58
N ALA A 267 -12.49 -30.00 5.48
CA ALA A 267 -11.13 -30.49 5.21
C ALA A 267 -10.13 -29.97 6.27
N ARG A 268 -10.23 -28.69 6.66
CA ARG A 268 -9.38 -28.11 7.73
C ARG A 268 -9.59 -28.80 9.09
N ARG A 269 -10.85 -29.06 9.45
CA ARG A 269 -11.16 -29.78 10.71
C ARG A 269 -10.60 -31.19 10.70
N ALA A 270 -10.69 -31.88 9.58
CA ALA A 270 -10.13 -33.23 9.41
C ALA A 270 -8.59 -33.21 9.52
N ALA A 271 -7.90 -32.26 8.86
CA ALA A 271 -6.45 -32.10 8.93
C ALA A 271 -5.96 -31.73 10.35
N ALA A 272 -6.68 -30.86 11.04
CA ALA A 272 -6.37 -30.50 12.43
C ALA A 272 -6.54 -31.71 13.38
N ALA A 273 -7.59 -32.49 13.20
CA ALA A 273 -7.81 -33.72 13.98
C ALA A 273 -6.72 -34.77 13.73
N ALA A 274 -6.28 -34.93 12.49
CA ALA A 274 -5.17 -35.84 12.14
C ALA A 274 -3.85 -35.44 12.81
N LYS A 275 -3.51 -34.14 12.80
CA LYS A 275 -2.29 -33.63 13.50
C LYS A 275 -2.33 -33.82 15.01
N VAL A 276 -3.50 -33.70 15.63
CA VAL A 276 -3.65 -33.95 17.08
C VAL A 276 -3.49 -35.44 17.38
N ALA A 277 -3.99 -36.33 16.50
CA ALA A 277 -3.82 -37.78 16.66
C ALA A 277 -2.38 -38.25 16.47
N GLU A 278 -1.62 -37.63 15.52
CA GLU A 278 -0.19 -37.92 15.31
C GLU A 278 0.71 -37.39 16.44
N GLY A 279 0.32 -36.29 17.09
CA GLY A 279 1.08 -35.72 18.22
C GLY A 279 0.80 -36.39 19.59
N ALA A 280 -0.19 -37.30 19.65
CA ALA A 280 -0.57 -38.05 20.87
C ALA A 280 -0.09 -39.50 20.84
N ALA A 281 0.59 -39.97 19.79
CA ALA A 281 1.25 -41.26 19.65
C ALA A 281 2.76 -41.13 19.82
#